data_a5fe55f8046cecdaa6ff26d59a475e3e
#
_entry.id   a5fe55f8046cecdaa6ff26d59a475e3e
#
_cell.length_a   1.000
_cell.length_b   1.000
_cell.length_c   1.000
_cell.angle_alpha   90.00
_cell.angle_beta   90.00
_cell.angle_gamma   90.00
#
_symmetry.space_group_name_H-M   'P 1'
#
loop_
_entity.id
_entity.type
_entity.pdbx_description
1 polymer ?
#
loop_
_entity_poly.entity_id
_entity_poly.type
_entity_poly.pdbx_seq_one_letter_code
_entity_poly.pdbx_strand_id
1 'polypeptide(L)'
;MIGGLTPLITFNGELGMRALLLAAGIGSRLRPLTNTTPKCLVPVHGRPLLDYWLDLVFEGGIERVLVNTHWLAPQVYDHVAKCRWAERIDLVHEETLLGTGGTVLANRPWFTNQRFLLAHADNLTDFDVAGFIRAHEGRPKGHAITMLGFRTDDPGSCGILELDQRNTVLAFHEKVPDPPGNLANGAVYIFEPEVMDVMASFGRPFVDLSTEVIPKFLGRILCFETSGYHRDIGTKESLQKAHSEFKQGSRGTLI
;
A
#
# COMPACT_ATOMS: atom_id res chain seq x y z
N MET A 1 -18.78 -11.69 -30.76
CA MET A 1 -19.75 -11.49 -29.66
C MET A 1 -19.03 -10.66 -28.60
N ILE A 2 -19.45 -9.42 -28.42
CA ILE A 2 -18.83 -8.45 -27.51
C ILE A 2 -19.38 -8.75 -26.12
N GLY A 3 -18.53 -9.24 -25.21
CA GLY A 3 -18.91 -9.51 -23.83
C GLY A 3 -19.36 -8.22 -23.13
N GLY A 4 -20.58 -8.24 -22.61
CA GLY A 4 -21.19 -7.12 -21.92
C GLY A 4 -20.41 -6.74 -20.67
N LEU A 5 -20.05 -5.47 -20.57
CA LEU A 5 -19.57 -4.84 -19.35
C LEU A 5 -20.67 -4.89 -18.29
N THR A 6 -20.45 -5.62 -17.21
CA THR A 6 -21.31 -5.60 -16.02
C THR A 6 -21.36 -4.14 -15.50
N PRO A 7 -22.55 -3.57 -15.19
CA PRO A 7 -22.62 -2.21 -14.70
C PRO A 7 -21.91 -2.10 -13.35
N LEU A 8 -21.02 -1.11 -13.24
CA LEU A 8 -20.33 -0.74 -12.01
C LEU A 8 -21.35 -0.30 -10.96
N ILE A 9 -21.29 -0.89 -9.78
CA ILE A 9 -22.13 -0.46 -8.64
C ILE A 9 -21.57 0.89 -8.18
N THR A 10 -22.32 1.95 -8.40
CA THR A 10 -21.97 3.31 -7.96
C THR A 10 -22.48 3.52 -6.54
N PHE A 11 -21.59 3.78 -5.61
CA PHE A 11 -21.92 4.45 -4.35
C PHE A 11 -22.01 5.96 -4.66
N ASN A 12 -23.19 6.55 -4.52
CA ASN A 12 -23.48 8.00 -4.74
C ASN A 12 -23.08 8.57 -6.12
N GLY A 13 -23.06 7.76 -7.19
CA GLY A 13 -22.74 8.25 -8.53
C GLY A 13 -21.24 8.41 -8.83
N GLU A 14 -20.36 8.16 -7.88
CA GLU A 14 -18.90 8.11 -8.10
C GLU A 14 -18.46 6.66 -8.34
N LEU A 15 -17.48 6.47 -9.25
CA LEU A 15 -16.81 5.18 -9.43
C LEU A 15 -16.15 4.81 -8.11
N GLY A 16 -16.28 3.54 -7.67
CA GLY A 16 -15.67 3.08 -6.43
C GLY A 16 -14.15 3.23 -6.43
N MET A 17 -13.56 3.41 -5.24
CA MET A 17 -12.12 3.61 -5.11
C MET A 17 -11.33 2.38 -5.60
N ARG A 18 -10.27 2.64 -6.36
CA ARG A 18 -9.31 1.63 -6.84
C ARG A 18 -8.08 1.60 -5.95
N ALA A 19 -7.38 0.47 -5.93
CA ALA A 19 -6.12 0.35 -5.20
C ALA A 19 -5.00 -0.24 -6.07
N LEU A 20 -3.77 0.21 -5.83
CA LEU A 20 -2.54 -0.41 -6.32
C LEU A 20 -1.84 -1.09 -5.16
N LEU A 21 -1.62 -2.40 -5.27
CA LEU A 21 -0.79 -3.17 -4.36
C LEU A 21 0.58 -3.40 -5.01
N LEU A 22 1.62 -2.78 -4.45
CA LEU A 22 3.00 -2.94 -4.91
C LEU A 22 3.56 -4.28 -4.42
N ALA A 23 3.63 -5.25 -5.33
CA ALA A 23 4.02 -6.65 -5.04
C ALA A 23 5.24 -7.13 -5.85
N ALA A 24 5.87 -6.26 -6.64
CA ALA A 24 6.99 -6.60 -7.52
C ALA A 24 8.35 -6.79 -6.80
N GLY A 25 8.41 -6.63 -5.47
CA GLY A 25 9.65 -6.72 -4.70
C GLY A 25 10.31 -8.10 -4.77
N ILE A 26 11.64 -8.12 -5.01
CA ILE A 26 12.45 -9.36 -5.12
C ILE A 26 12.56 -10.10 -3.78
N GLY A 27 12.50 -9.38 -2.65
CA GLY A 27 12.60 -9.98 -1.32
C GLY A 27 13.99 -10.54 -0.98
N SER A 28 15.07 -9.93 -1.45
CA SER A 28 16.44 -10.44 -1.32
C SER A 28 16.88 -10.75 0.12
N ARG A 29 16.40 -9.97 1.11
CA ARG A 29 16.70 -10.16 2.54
C ARG A 29 16.01 -11.38 3.16
N LEU A 30 14.96 -11.92 2.51
CA LEU A 30 14.25 -13.15 2.94
C LEU A 30 14.83 -14.43 2.34
N ARG A 31 15.89 -14.35 1.53
CA ARG A 31 16.52 -15.55 0.96
C ARG A 31 16.99 -16.51 2.06
N PRO A 32 16.89 -17.85 1.85
CA PRO A 32 16.56 -18.55 0.59
C PRO A 32 15.07 -18.67 0.27
N LEU A 33 14.14 -18.29 1.17
CA LEU A 33 12.68 -18.46 0.98
C LEU A 33 12.21 -17.83 -0.33
N THR A 34 12.65 -16.61 -0.61
CA THR A 34 12.25 -15.87 -1.82
C THR A 34 13.02 -16.26 -3.09
N ASN A 35 13.88 -17.29 -3.05
CA ASN A 35 14.41 -17.88 -4.28
C ASN A 35 13.33 -18.61 -5.06
N THR A 36 12.33 -19.17 -4.37
CA THR A 36 11.28 -20.02 -4.96
C THR A 36 9.87 -19.52 -4.70
N THR A 37 9.69 -18.50 -3.86
CA THR A 37 8.37 -17.94 -3.50
C THR A 37 8.41 -16.42 -3.66
N PRO A 38 7.50 -15.78 -4.44
CA PRO A 38 7.42 -14.32 -4.50
C PRO A 38 7.17 -13.74 -3.11
N LYS A 39 7.78 -12.58 -2.78
CA LYS A 39 7.63 -11.98 -1.43
C LYS A 39 6.17 -11.81 -1.01
N CYS A 40 5.30 -11.37 -1.92
CA CYS A 40 3.88 -11.19 -1.65
C CYS A 40 3.12 -12.52 -1.40
N LEU A 41 3.68 -13.67 -1.75
CA LEU A 41 3.11 -15.00 -1.47
C LEU A 41 3.78 -15.72 -0.30
N VAL A 42 4.74 -15.08 0.38
CA VAL A 42 5.32 -15.63 1.62
C VAL A 42 4.20 -15.83 2.64
N PRO A 43 4.06 -17.06 3.21
CA PRO A 43 2.97 -17.33 4.12
C PRO A 43 3.24 -16.79 5.53
N VAL A 44 2.21 -16.20 6.13
CA VAL A 44 2.12 -15.97 7.58
C VAL A 44 0.96 -16.81 8.10
N HIS A 45 1.18 -17.63 9.12
CA HIS A 45 0.20 -18.62 9.61
C HIS A 45 -0.43 -19.49 8.50
N GLY A 46 0.40 -19.90 7.52
CA GLY A 46 -0.04 -20.75 6.40
C GLY A 46 -0.84 -20.03 5.31
N ARG A 47 -1.06 -18.72 5.42
CA ARG A 47 -1.79 -17.90 4.47
C ARG A 47 -0.86 -16.92 3.76
N PRO A 48 -0.87 -16.84 2.40
CA PRO A 48 -0.08 -15.88 1.63
C PRO A 48 -0.34 -14.43 2.07
N LEU A 49 0.73 -13.61 2.10
CA LEU A 49 0.64 -12.20 2.50
C LEU A 49 -0.33 -11.40 1.61
N LEU A 50 -0.33 -11.68 0.30
CA LEU A 50 -1.22 -11.04 -0.65
C LEU A 50 -2.70 -11.26 -0.31
N ASP A 51 -3.07 -12.42 0.23
CA ASP A 51 -4.47 -12.71 0.60
C ASP A 51 -4.95 -11.85 1.78
N TYR A 52 -4.05 -11.53 2.72
CA TYR A 52 -4.38 -10.57 3.79
C TYR A 52 -4.71 -9.21 3.20
N TRP A 53 -3.90 -8.72 2.26
CA TRP A 53 -4.13 -7.46 1.59
C TRP A 53 -5.41 -7.44 0.77
N LEU A 54 -5.66 -8.47 -0.04
CA LEU A 54 -6.85 -8.55 -0.88
C LEU A 54 -8.13 -8.54 -0.04
N ASP A 55 -8.18 -9.33 1.05
CA ASP A 55 -9.32 -9.32 1.94
C ASP A 55 -9.48 -7.97 2.63
N LEU A 56 -8.37 -7.40 3.13
CA LEU A 56 -8.40 -6.13 3.84
C LEU A 56 -8.97 -4.99 2.98
N VAL A 57 -8.48 -4.85 1.74
CA VAL A 57 -8.91 -3.74 0.86
C VAL A 57 -10.31 -3.97 0.30
N PHE A 58 -10.66 -5.20 -0.11
CA PHE A 58 -11.99 -5.46 -0.66
C PHE A 58 -13.10 -5.40 0.39
N GLU A 59 -12.86 -5.92 1.57
CA GLU A 59 -13.81 -5.80 2.69
C GLU A 59 -13.88 -4.36 3.22
N GLY A 60 -12.81 -3.57 3.04
CA GLY A 60 -12.76 -2.15 3.35
C GLY A 60 -13.41 -1.22 2.33
N GLY A 61 -13.97 -1.74 1.22
CA GLY A 61 -14.75 -0.98 0.24
C GLY A 61 -14.01 -0.62 -1.05
N ILE A 62 -12.79 -1.14 -1.27
CA ILE A 62 -12.10 -0.97 -2.56
C ILE A 62 -12.83 -1.77 -3.65
N GLU A 63 -13.03 -1.16 -4.82
CA GLU A 63 -13.77 -1.78 -5.93
C GLU A 63 -12.90 -2.71 -6.77
N ARG A 64 -11.73 -2.25 -7.19
CA ARG A 64 -10.77 -3.00 -8.02
C ARG A 64 -9.35 -2.80 -7.53
N VAL A 65 -8.52 -3.81 -7.74
CA VAL A 65 -7.11 -3.80 -7.34
C VAL A 65 -6.23 -4.06 -8.55
N LEU A 66 -5.19 -3.24 -8.72
CA LEU A 66 -4.06 -3.51 -9.60
C LEU A 66 -2.92 -4.07 -8.77
N VAL A 67 -2.34 -5.19 -9.18
CA VAL A 67 -1.15 -5.76 -8.53
C VAL A 67 -0.01 -5.78 -9.55
N ASN A 68 1.10 -5.08 -9.24
CA ASN A 68 2.29 -5.18 -10.08
C ASN A 68 3.11 -6.42 -9.71
N THR A 69 3.73 -7.02 -10.72
CA THR A 69 4.53 -8.24 -10.58
C THR A 69 5.88 -8.09 -11.29
N HIS A 70 6.89 -8.80 -10.82
CA HIS A 70 8.21 -8.87 -11.43
C HIS A 70 8.84 -10.25 -11.19
N TRP A 71 9.42 -10.47 -10.00
CA TRP A 71 10.07 -11.71 -9.63
C TRP A 71 9.05 -12.84 -9.44
N LEU A 72 9.26 -13.98 -10.11
CA LEU A 72 8.39 -15.16 -10.07
C LEU A 72 6.90 -14.84 -10.41
N ALA A 73 6.67 -13.89 -11.32
CA ALA A 73 5.33 -13.43 -11.70
C ALA A 73 4.33 -14.55 -12.06
N PRO A 74 4.70 -15.67 -12.75
CA PRO A 74 3.77 -16.76 -13.03
C PRO A 74 3.10 -17.34 -11.78
N GLN A 75 3.83 -17.42 -10.65
CA GLN A 75 3.23 -17.91 -9.40
C GLN A 75 2.18 -16.95 -8.84
N VAL A 76 2.39 -15.64 -8.99
CA VAL A 76 1.39 -14.63 -8.58
C VAL A 76 0.16 -14.73 -9.48
N TYR A 77 0.33 -14.91 -10.78
CA TYR A 77 -0.77 -15.11 -11.74
C TYR A 77 -1.61 -16.34 -11.39
N ASP A 78 -0.94 -17.48 -11.16
CA ASP A 78 -1.60 -18.73 -10.80
C ASP A 78 -2.35 -18.64 -9.47
N HIS A 79 -1.81 -17.88 -8.52
CA HIS A 79 -2.44 -17.64 -7.23
C HIS A 79 -3.68 -16.74 -7.35
N VAL A 80 -3.55 -15.60 -8.02
CA VAL A 80 -4.65 -14.65 -8.21
C VAL A 80 -5.79 -15.27 -9.00
N ALA A 81 -5.51 -16.08 -10.02
CA ALA A 81 -6.54 -16.76 -10.82
C ALA A 81 -7.43 -17.70 -9.99
N LYS A 82 -6.96 -18.17 -8.82
CA LYS A 82 -7.68 -19.09 -7.92
C LYS A 82 -8.28 -18.39 -6.70
N CYS A 83 -7.99 -17.11 -6.48
CA CYS A 83 -8.48 -16.42 -5.30
C CYS A 83 -9.96 -15.99 -5.47
N ARG A 84 -10.66 -15.80 -4.35
CA ARG A 84 -12.09 -15.40 -4.35
C ARG A 84 -12.37 -14.04 -5.01
N TRP A 85 -11.34 -13.22 -5.21
CA TRP A 85 -11.41 -11.86 -5.75
C TRP A 85 -10.92 -11.73 -7.20
N ALA A 86 -10.62 -12.86 -7.87
CA ALA A 86 -9.94 -12.89 -9.18
C ALA A 86 -10.54 -11.91 -10.21
N GLU A 87 -11.88 -11.82 -10.29
CA GLU A 87 -12.56 -10.94 -11.27
C GLU A 87 -12.41 -9.43 -10.98
N ARG A 88 -11.94 -9.08 -9.77
CA ARG A 88 -11.74 -7.69 -9.33
C ARG A 88 -10.26 -7.28 -9.32
N ILE A 89 -9.36 -8.16 -9.77
CA ILE A 89 -7.92 -7.93 -9.76
C ILE A 89 -7.40 -7.86 -11.19
N ASP A 90 -6.65 -6.80 -11.47
CA ASP A 90 -5.85 -6.67 -12.68
C ASP A 90 -4.39 -6.90 -12.33
N LEU A 91 -3.65 -7.57 -13.20
CA LEU A 91 -2.22 -7.85 -13.02
C LEU A 91 -1.41 -7.11 -14.08
N VAL A 92 -0.31 -6.48 -13.67
CA VAL A 92 0.65 -5.86 -14.59
C VAL A 92 2.05 -6.38 -14.30
N HIS A 93 2.79 -6.73 -15.36
CA HIS A 93 4.17 -7.16 -15.24
C HIS A 93 5.13 -6.01 -15.53
N GLU A 94 6.13 -5.86 -14.68
CA GLU A 94 7.26 -4.95 -14.90
C GLU A 94 8.49 -5.76 -15.30
N GLU A 95 8.93 -5.64 -16.54
CA GLU A 95 10.19 -6.26 -16.99
C GLU A 95 11.40 -5.62 -16.29
N THR A 96 11.31 -4.33 -16.02
CA THR A 96 12.27 -3.55 -15.23
C THR A 96 11.52 -2.83 -14.13
N LEU A 97 12.03 -2.90 -12.91
CA LEU A 97 11.42 -2.20 -11.78
C LEU A 97 11.47 -0.68 -11.98
N LEU A 98 10.30 -0.04 -11.92
CA LEU A 98 10.13 1.39 -12.17
C LEU A 98 10.23 2.23 -10.89
N GLY A 99 10.40 1.60 -9.74
CA GLY A 99 10.25 2.25 -8.44
C GLY A 99 8.77 2.47 -8.10
N THR A 100 8.51 2.85 -6.86
CA THR A 100 7.14 2.92 -6.31
C THR A 100 6.25 3.94 -7.02
N GLY A 101 6.77 5.12 -7.36
CA GLY A 101 6.06 6.16 -8.11
C GLY A 101 6.03 5.90 -9.61
N GLY A 102 7.08 5.30 -10.18
CA GLY A 102 7.14 4.94 -11.60
C GLY A 102 6.09 3.90 -11.98
N THR A 103 5.81 2.91 -11.11
CA THR A 103 4.69 1.97 -11.27
C THR A 103 3.35 2.71 -11.38
N VAL A 104 3.12 3.73 -10.55
CA VAL A 104 1.91 4.57 -10.63
C VAL A 104 1.81 5.24 -11.99
N LEU A 105 2.89 5.88 -12.44
CA LEU A 105 2.92 6.60 -13.73
C LEU A 105 2.67 5.69 -14.92
N ALA A 106 3.32 4.53 -14.96
CA ALA A 106 3.15 3.55 -16.04
C ALA A 106 1.69 3.07 -16.16
N ASN A 107 0.96 3.07 -15.04
CA ASN A 107 -0.42 2.62 -14.99
C ASN A 107 -1.43 3.75 -14.81
N ARG A 108 -1.04 5.02 -15.03
CA ARG A 108 -1.91 6.19 -14.85
C ARG A 108 -3.30 6.07 -15.51
N PRO A 109 -3.45 5.57 -16.75
CA PRO A 109 -4.77 5.41 -17.37
C PRO A 109 -5.70 4.48 -16.57
N TRP A 110 -5.17 3.49 -15.86
CA TRP A 110 -5.96 2.56 -15.06
C TRP A 110 -6.68 3.26 -13.90
N PHE A 111 -6.12 4.32 -13.33
CA PHE A 111 -6.72 5.08 -12.22
C PHE A 111 -7.84 6.03 -12.65
N THR A 112 -8.06 6.24 -13.96
CA THR A 112 -9.16 7.09 -14.51
C THR A 112 -9.17 8.52 -13.97
N ASN A 113 -8.00 9.06 -13.62
CA ASN A 113 -7.80 10.38 -13.03
C ASN A 113 -8.60 10.62 -11.74
N GLN A 114 -8.78 9.57 -10.94
CA GLN A 114 -9.45 9.62 -9.65
C GLN A 114 -8.46 9.38 -8.51
N ARG A 115 -8.88 9.72 -7.28
CA ARG A 115 -8.16 9.33 -6.06
C ARG A 115 -8.07 7.80 -5.98
N PHE A 116 -6.98 7.30 -5.45
CA PHE A 116 -6.73 5.86 -5.34
C PHE A 116 -5.91 5.53 -4.10
N LEU A 117 -6.07 4.31 -3.60
CA LEU A 117 -5.23 3.76 -2.55
C LEU A 117 -3.98 3.13 -3.17
N LEU A 118 -2.82 3.35 -2.55
CA LEU A 118 -1.58 2.63 -2.84
C LEU A 118 -1.06 2.00 -1.56
N ALA A 119 -0.65 0.74 -1.63
CA ALA A 119 -0.02 0.05 -0.51
C ALA A 119 1.15 -0.81 -0.96
N HIS A 120 2.18 -0.88 -0.11
CA HIS A 120 3.24 -1.87 -0.26
C HIS A 120 2.74 -3.21 0.29
N ALA A 121 2.49 -4.18 -0.61
CA ALA A 121 1.93 -5.49 -0.27
C ALA A 121 2.96 -6.44 0.39
N ASP A 122 4.08 -5.93 0.84
CA ASP A 122 5.11 -6.63 1.59
C ASP A 122 5.07 -6.36 3.11
N ASN A 123 4.10 -5.59 3.56
CA ASN A 123 3.76 -5.40 4.97
C ASN A 123 2.61 -6.32 5.38
N LEU A 124 2.63 -6.83 6.62
CA LEU A 124 1.46 -7.45 7.25
C LEU A 124 0.73 -6.42 8.10
N THR A 125 -0.56 -6.26 7.88
CA THR A 125 -1.35 -5.22 8.54
C THR A 125 -2.83 -5.61 8.69
N ASP A 126 -3.53 -4.99 9.65
CA ASP A 126 -4.98 -5.15 9.89
C ASP A 126 -5.70 -3.82 10.18
N PHE A 127 -5.20 -2.70 9.67
CA PHE A 127 -5.79 -1.38 9.89
C PHE A 127 -7.22 -1.23 9.32
N ASP A 128 -7.98 -0.26 9.84
CA ASP A 128 -9.34 0.07 9.36
C ASP A 128 -9.28 0.82 8.02
N VAL A 129 -9.39 0.09 6.90
CA VAL A 129 -9.41 0.68 5.53
C VAL A 129 -10.59 1.62 5.33
N ALA A 130 -11.78 1.25 5.83
CA ALA A 130 -12.96 2.11 5.69
C ALA A 130 -12.80 3.42 6.48
N GLY A 131 -12.22 3.35 7.70
CA GLY A 131 -11.85 4.52 8.50
C GLY A 131 -10.80 5.37 7.82
N PHE A 132 -9.81 4.75 7.18
CA PHE A 132 -8.77 5.44 6.42
C PHE A 132 -9.34 6.21 5.22
N ILE A 133 -10.30 5.61 4.49
CA ILE A 133 -11.02 6.27 3.40
C ILE A 133 -11.84 7.46 3.95
N ARG A 134 -12.60 7.27 5.03
CA ARG A 134 -13.35 8.36 5.66
C ARG A 134 -12.44 9.50 6.15
N ALA A 135 -11.29 9.18 6.73
CA ALA A 135 -10.32 10.19 7.14
C ALA A 135 -9.81 11.01 5.94
N HIS A 136 -9.56 10.33 4.81
CA HIS A 136 -9.19 11.02 3.56
C HIS A 136 -10.30 11.95 3.06
N GLU A 137 -11.56 11.53 3.13
CA GLU A 137 -12.71 12.36 2.74
C GLU A 137 -12.87 13.60 3.64
N GLY A 138 -12.62 13.44 4.94
CA GLY A 138 -12.67 14.52 5.94
C GLY A 138 -11.39 15.34 6.08
N ARG A 139 -10.36 15.11 5.27
CA ARG A 139 -9.06 15.76 5.40
C ARG A 139 -9.15 17.30 5.26
N PRO A 140 -8.24 18.05 5.84
CA PRO A 140 -8.19 19.50 5.67
C PRO A 140 -8.09 19.89 4.19
N LYS A 141 -8.76 20.97 3.80
CA LYS A 141 -8.72 21.48 2.43
C LYS A 141 -7.27 21.78 2.00
N GLY A 142 -6.90 21.29 0.82
CA GLY A 142 -5.53 21.45 0.27
C GLY A 142 -4.58 20.30 0.61
N HIS A 143 -4.99 19.34 1.43
CA HIS A 143 -4.23 18.10 1.59
C HIS A 143 -4.45 17.19 0.37
N ALA A 144 -3.36 16.68 -0.18
CA ALA A 144 -3.33 15.84 -1.39
C ALA A 144 -3.13 14.35 -1.08
N ILE A 145 -2.69 14.03 0.14
CA ILE A 145 -2.32 12.68 0.55
C ILE A 145 -2.91 12.41 1.94
N THR A 146 -3.43 11.19 2.14
CA THR A 146 -3.57 10.60 3.47
C THR A 146 -2.61 9.43 3.57
N MET A 147 -1.82 9.38 4.63
CA MET A 147 -0.76 8.41 4.89
C MET A 147 -1.09 7.61 6.14
N LEU A 148 -0.93 6.29 6.07
CA LEU A 148 -1.01 5.43 7.26
C LEU A 148 0.23 5.63 8.12
N GLY A 149 0.04 5.98 9.39
CA GLY A 149 1.08 6.00 10.42
C GLY A 149 0.92 4.82 11.37
N PHE A 150 2.04 4.30 11.89
CA PHE A 150 2.06 3.25 12.92
C PHE A 150 3.21 3.45 13.88
N ARG A 151 3.12 2.91 15.10
CA ARG A 151 4.22 2.94 16.06
C ARG A 151 5.15 1.76 15.83
N THR A 152 6.43 2.05 15.56
CA THR A 152 7.46 1.04 15.31
C THR A 152 8.34 0.79 16.53
N ASP A 153 8.81 -0.47 16.67
CA ASP A 153 9.85 -0.88 17.61
C ASP A 153 11.27 -0.73 17.04
N ASP A 154 11.39 -0.38 15.75
CA ASP A 154 12.67 -0.18 15.03
C ASP A 154 12.64 1.10 14.19
N PRO A 155 12.70 2.29 14.83
CA PRO A 155 12.54 3.56 14.14
C PRO A 155 13.66 3.86 13.13
N GLY A 156 14.88 3.35 13.35
CA GLY A 156 16.00 3.55 12.42
C GLY A 156 15.84 2.86 11.06
N SER A 157 14.97 1.85 10.96
CA SER A 157 14.69 1.15 9.70
C SER A 157 13.51 1.74 8.92
N CYS A 158 12.78 2.69 9.49
CA CYS A 158 11.55 3.26 8.96
C CYS A 158 11.71 4.73 8.57
N GLY A 159 10.76 5.24 7.79
CA GLY A 159 10.57 6.68 7.60
C GLY A 159 9.75 7.24 8.76
N ILE A 160 10.34 8.08 9.60
CA ILE A 160 9.69 8.63 10.81
C ILE A 160 9.03 9.98 10.50
N LEU A 161 7.84 10.17 11.07
CA LEU A 161 6.96 11.30 10.84
C LEU A 161 6.98 12.27 12.03
N GLU A 162 7.05 13.57 11.73
CA GLU A 162 6.69 14.62 12.69
C GLU A 162 5.36 15.25 12.25
N LEU A 163 4.45 15.41 13.20
CA LEU A 163 3.09 15.91 12.95
C LEU A 163 2.83 17.22 13.67
N ASP A 164 1.93 18.01 13.11
CA ASP A 164 1.29 19.11 13.86
C ASP A 164 0.10 18.61 14.71
N GLN A 165 -0.55 19.53 15.41
CA GLN A 165 -1.72 19.22 16.25
C GLN A 165 -2.97 18.75 15.48
N ARG A 166 -2.96 18.83 14.14
CA ARG A 166 -4.04 18.40 13.24
C ARG A 166 -3.68 17.12 12.48
N ASN A 167 -2.62 16.42 12.93
CA ASN A 167 -2.06 15.25 12.27
C ASN A 167 -1.55 15.52 10.84
N THR A 168 -1.15 16.75 10.52
CA THR A 168 -0.48 17.07 9.26
C THR A 168 0.99 16.71 9.39
N VAL A 169 1.53 15.96 8.40
CA VAL A 169 2.95 15.61 8.36
C VAL A 169 3.77 16.85 7.99
N LEU A 170 4.61 17.30 8.91
CA LEU A 170 5.48 18.47 8.76
C LEU A 170 6.91 18.07 8.35
N ALA A 171 7.38 16.91 8.83
CA ALA A 171 8.69 16.38 8.47
C ALA A 171 8.65 14.86 8.28
N PHE A 172 9.56 14.37 7.45
CA PHE A 172 9.70 12.96 7.11
C PHE A 172 11.19 12.59 7.09
N HIS A 173 11.58 11.68 7.99
CA HIS A 173 12.96 11.27 8.22
C HIS A 173 13.16 9.82 7.72
N GLU A 174 13.55 9.67 6.46
CA GLU A 174 13.69 8.36 5.83
C GLU A 174 14.95 7.65 6.31
N LYS A 175 14.79 6.64 7.16
CA LYS A 175 15.85 5.73 7.62
C LYS A 175 17.09 6.45 8.17
N VAL A 176 16.88 7.43 9.03
CA VAL A 176 17.99 8.10 9.72
C VAL A 176 18.39 7.33 10.99
N PRO A 177 19.68 7.34 11.40
CA PRO A 177 20.16 6.53 12.53
C PRO A 177 19.53 6.89 13.89
N ASP A 178 19.22 8.17 14.10
CA ASP A 178 18.64 8.68 15.35
C ASP A 178 17.42 9.59 15.02
N PRO A 179 16.26 8.98 14.72
CA PRO A 179 15.08 9.74 14.35
C PRO A 179 14.36 10.34 15.58
N PRO A 180 13.59 11.44 15.40
CA PRO A 180 12.99 12.20 16.52
C PRO A 180 11.78 11.50 17.18
N GLY A 181 11.52 10.23 16.89
CA GLY A 181 10.40 9.51 17.47
C GLY A 181 10.22 8.11 16.89
N ASN A 182 9.03 7.55 17.05
CA ASN A 182 8.70 6.20 16.61
C ASN A 182 7.41 6.10 15.79
N LEU A 183 6.78 7.22 15.44
CA LEU A 183 5.65 7.20 14.51
C LEU A 183 6.19 7.08 13.08
N ALA A 184 5.93 5.96 12.45
CA ALA A 184 6.50 5.60 11.16
C ALA A 184 5.46 5.64 10.04
N ASN A 185 5.94 5.88 8.83
CA ASN A 185 5.19 5.73 7.58
C ASN A 185 4.88 4.24 7.32
N GLY A 186 3.60 3.88 7.28
CA GLY A 186 3.14 2.51 7.01
C GLY A 186 3.18 2.10 5.53
N ALA A 187 3.66 2.98 4.65
CA ALA A 187 3.71 2.75 3.20
C ALA A 187 2.32 2.38 2.60
N VAL A 188 1.28 2.99 3.15
CA VAL A 188 -0.10 2.95 2.65
C VAL A 188 -0.59 4.39 2.51
N TYR A 189 -1.14 4.69 1.35
CA TYR A 189 -1.54 6.06 1.01
C TYR A 189 -2.87 6.09 0.28
N ILE A 190 -3.63 7.19 0.44
CA ILE A 190 -4.62 7.59 -0.55
C ILE A 190 -4.10 8.87 -1.19
N PHE A 191 -4.00 8.86 -2.52
CA PHE A 191 -3.52 9.97 -3.32
C PHE A 191 -4.66 10.64 -4.08
N GLU A 192 -4.64 11.98 -4.08
CA GLU A 192 -5.39 12.78 -5.05
C GLU A 192 -4.68 12.77 -6.43
N PRO A 193 -5.42 13.01 -7.53
CA PRO A 193 -4.84 12.97 -8.88
C PRO A 193 -3.62 13.89 -9.09
N GLU A 194 -3.58 15.04 -8.41
CA GLU A 194 -2.45 15.98 -8.51
C GLU A 194 -1.09 15.36 -8.10
N VAL A 195 -1.10 14.31 -7.27
CA VAL A 195 0.13 13.60 -6.88
C VAL A 195 0.75 12.92 -8.09
N MET A 196 -0.06 12.36 -8.99
CA MET A 196 0.44 11.79 -10.26
C MET A 196 1.02 12.86 -11.18
N ASP A 197 0.48 14.09 -11.17
CA ASP A 197 1.02 15.19 -11.96
C ASP A 197 2.43 15.59 -11.49
N VAL A 198 2.64 15.64 -10.16
CA VAL A 198 3.97 15.87 -9.59
C VAL A 198 4.94 14.74 -9.97
N MET A 199 4.52 13.47 -9.87
CA MET A 199 5.35 12.34 -10.32
C MET A 199 5.72 12.48 -11.81
N ALA A 200 4.76 12.83 -12.67
CA ALA A 200 5.00 13.01 -14.10
C ALA A 200 5.98 14.16 -14.41
N SER A 201 6.01 15.19 -13.57
CA SER A 201 6.91 16.34 -13.75
C SER A 201 8.41 16.00 -13.63
N PHE A 202 8.75 14.84 -13.03
CA PHE A 202 10.15 14.37 -12.99
C PHE A 202 10.69 13.96 -14.37
N GLY A 203 9.84 13.73 -15.38
CA GLY A 203 10.23 13.49 -16.77
C GLY A 203 11.03 12.19 -17.00
N ARG A 204 10.90 11.21 -16.12
CA ARG A 204 11.61 9.91 -16.19
C ARG A 204 10.75 8.77 -15.67
N PRO A 205 10.99 7.52 -16.12
CA PRO A 205 10.17 6.38 -15.75
C PRO A 205 10.36 5.90 -14.31
N PHE A 206 11.59 5.98 -13.78
CA PHE A 206 11.88 5.56 -12.40
C PHE A 206 11.62 6.71 -11.43
N VAL A 207 10.71 6.51 -10.47
CA VAL A 207 10.37 7.48 -9.42
C VAL A 207 10.19 6.74 -8.10
N ASP A 208 10.82 7.25 -7.04
CA ASP A 208 10.63 6.74 -5.67
C ASP A 208 9.68 7.63 -4.87
N LEU A 209 8.67 7.02 -4.25
CA LEU A 209 7.67 7.76 -3.47
C LEU A 209 8.26 8.40 -2.23
N SER A 210 9.03 7.65 -1.44
CA SER A 210 9.49 8.09 -0.12
C SER A 210 10.49 9.22 -0.22
N THR A 211 11.44 9.12 -1.15
CA THR A 211 12.56 10.06 -1.25
C THR A 211 12.29 11.24 -2.18
N GLU A 212 11.34 11.11 -3.12
CA GLU A 212 11.15 12.12 -4.17
C GLU A 212 9.76 12.76 -4.16
N VAL A 213 8.71 11.98 -3.93
CA VAL A 213 7.32 12.45 -4.02
C VAL A 213 6.83 12.98 -2.68
N ILE A 214 6.91 12.17 -1.62
CA ILE A 214 6.41 12.53 -0.28
C ILE A 214 6.98 13.86 0.21
N PRO A 215 8.30 14.16 0.06
CA PRO A 215 8.85 15.44 0.49
C PRO A 215 8.24 16.68 -0.20
N LYS A 216 7.66 16.52 -1.40
CA LYS A 216 6.98 17.64 -2.12
C LYS A 216 5.61 17.98 -1.54
N PHE A 217 5.07 17.11 -0.69
CA PHE A 217 3.73 17.27 -0.11
C PHE A 217 3.75 17.51 1.40
N LEU A 218 4.91 17.71 2.04
CA LEU A 218 4.98 18.08 3.45
C LEU A 218 4.12 19.32 3.73
N GLY A 219 3.35 19.30 4.82
CA GLY A 219 2.29 20.28 5.11
C GLY A 219 0.96 20.02 4.38
N ARG A 220 0.90 19.01 3.50
CA ARG A 220 -0.30 18.64 2.72
C ARG A 220 -0.61 17.13 2.80
N ILE A 221 -0.11 16.46 3.81
CA ILE A 221 -0.32 15.03 4.10
C ILE A 221 -1.03 14.92 5.44
N LEU A 222 -2.20 14.28 5.46
CA LEU A 222 -2.86 13.86 6.69
C LEU A 222 -2.29 12.52 7.14
N CYS A 223 -1.81 12.41 8.36
CA CYS A 223 -1.47 11.12 8.97
C CYS A 223 -2.69 10.51 9.65
N PHE A 224 -3.00 9.27 9.29
CA PHE A 224 -3.97 8.41 9.97
C PHE A 224 -3.20 7.36 10.76
N GLU A 225 -3.06 7.54 12.07
CA GLU A 225 -2.36 6.58 12.92
C GLU A 225 -3.26 5.36 13.18
N THR A 226 -2.77 4.16 12.84
CA THR A 226 -3.46 2.91 13.17
C THR A 226 -3.09 2.42 14.56
N SER A 227 -4.08 1.88 15.28
CA SER A 227 -3.88 1.07 16.48
C SER A 227 -3.78 -0.43 16.17
N GLY A 228 -4.05 -0.83 14.93
CA GLY A 228 -3.94 -2.21 14.46
C GLY A 228 -2.49 -2.67 14.26
N TYR A 229 -2.34 -3.94 13.97
CA TYR A 229 -1.03 -4.51 13.68
C TYR A 229 -0.47 -3.97 12.34
N HIS A 230 0.81 -3.59 12.34
CA HIS A 230 1.52 -3.22 11.12
C HIS A 230 3.00 -3.57 11.23
N ARG A 231 3.53 -4.35 10.26
CA ARG A 231 4.94 -4.76 10.24
C ARG A 231 5.43 -5.07 8.82
N ASP A 232 6.56 -4.49 8.42
CA ASP A 232 7.31 -4.95 7.23
C ASP A 232 7.86 -6.36 7.52
N ILE A 233 7.54 -7.32 6.66
CA ILE A 233 8.07 -8.69 6.74
C ILE A 233 9.23 -8.91 5.75
N GLY A 234 10.10 -7.92 5.63
CA GLY A 234 11.24 -7.93 4.71
C GLY A 234 12.45 -8.73 5.15
N THR A 235 12.54 -9.15 6.43
CA THR A 235 13.63 -9.95 6.98
C THR A 235 13.11 -11.21 7.66
N LYS A 236 14.00 -12.21 7.90
CA LYS A 236 13.62 -13.44 8.60
C LYS A 236 13.16 -13.17 10.04
N GLU A 237 13.83 -12.24 10.71
CA GLU A 237 13.53 -11.83 12.09
C GLU A 237 12.15 -11.16 12.14
N SER A 238 11.88 -10.27 11.19
CA SER A 238 10.58 -9.59 11.10
C SER A 238 9.45 -10.56 10.74
N LEU A 239 9.69 -11.53 9.86
CA LEU A 239 8.74 -12.61 9.55
C LEU A 239 8.45 -13.48 10.78
N GLN A 240 9.47 -13.83 11.58
CA GLN A 240 9.29 -14.58 12.83
C GLN A 240 8.46 -13.79 13.85
N LYS A 241 8.74 -12.49 14.02
CA LYS A 241 7.93 -11.60 14.86
C LYS A 241 6.48 -11.58 14.37
N ALA A 242 6.25 -11.45 13.06
CA ALA A 242 4.89 -11.48 12.49
C ALA A 242 4.14 -12.77 12.84
N HIS A 243 4.81 -13.93 12.80
CA HIS A 243 4.22 -15.20 13.24
C HIS A 243 3.89 -15.25 14.73
N SER A 244 4.67 -14.59 15.59
CA SER A 244 4.43 -14.62 17.05
C SER A 244 3.41 -13.59 17.52
N GLU A 245 3.35 -12.44 16.86
CA GLU A 245 2.57 -11.26 17.31
C GLU A 245 1.21 -11.15 16.64
N PHE A 246 1.12 -11.48 15.34
CA PHE A 246 -0.13 -11.31 14.59
C PHE A 246 -1.15 -12.36 14.98
N LYS A 247 -2.29 -11.92 15.54
CA LYS A 247 -3.40 -12.80 15.90
C LYS A 247 -4.45 -12.75 14.79
N GLN A 248 -4.66 -13.86 14.09
CA GLN A 248 -5.77 -13.98 13.15
C GLN A 248 -7.10 -13.72 13.87
N GLY A 249 -7.89 -12.76 13.39
CA GLY A 249 -9.22 -12.46 13.93
C GLY A 249 -9.28 -11.31 14.92
N SER A 250 -8.20 -10.56 15.18
CA SER A 250 -8.24 -9.36 16.01
C SER A 250 -8.77 -8.11 15.28
N ARG A 251 -9.60 -8.26 14.24
CA ARG A 251 -10.43 -7.15 13.77
C ARG A 251 -11.35 -6.80 14.92
N GLY A 252 -11.06 -5.68 15.60
CA GLY A 252 -11.82 -5.21 16.73
C GLY A 252 -13.30 -5.22 16.42
N THR A 253 -14.03 -6.01 17.18
CA THR A 253 -15.47 -5.84 17.32
C THR A 253 -15.65 -4.42 17.81
N LEU A 254 -16.04 -3.50 16.93
CA LEU A 254 -16.54 -2.21 17.34
C LEU A 254 -17.78 -2.50 18.20
N ILE A 255 -17.62 -2.32 19.52
CA ILE A 255 -18.72 -2.25 20.49
C ILE A 255 -19.36 -0.87 20.37
#